data_1d5f3900f8874a32de74e649cc59bf32
#
_entry.id   1d5f3900f8874a32de74e649cc59bf32
#
_cell.length_a   1.000
_cell.length_b   1.000
_cell.length_c   1.000
_cell.angle_alpha   90.00
_cell.angle_beta   90.00
_cell.angle_gamma   90.00
#
_symmetry.space_group_name_H-M   'P 1'
#
loop_
_entity.id
_entity.type
_entity.pdbx_description
1 polymer ?
#
loop_
_entity_poly.entity_id
_entity_poly.type
_entity_poly.pdbx_seq_one_letter_code
_entity_poly.pdbx_strand_id
1 'polypeptide(L)'
;MKTLVVRPLGGLANRMRAIEAASIYAKKFTARLIIIWEKNEFLFATFEQCFEPVNGMKVININTLGIGLYFRAKRKILNIFFSWLEKLLFDIRLYDTTIINYLNADKTPRPEETFFEIITQTNKTVYLQTCYEFYPSPKSLLLIKKNIREKAITMLEPHNEFIGVHIRRTDNLQAIDKSPTELFIEKMNAMLQQRPTTKFYISTDSEEILNHLKSIYKEKVFTGAVQHARHTTEGIISALVDLYCLSKSKKILGSFDSSFSQMAAKMGNVPLEIMTKNA
;
A
#
# COMPACT_ATOMS: atom_id res chain seq x y z
N MET A 1 -24.55 -12.74 -2.18
CA MET A 1 -23.18 -13.22 -1.90
C MET A 1 -23.08 -13.60 -0.43
N LYS A 2 -22.63 -14.81 -0.11
CA LYS A 2 -22.48 -15.26 1.29
C LYS A 2 -21.12 -14.89 1.88
N THR A 3 -20.07 -15.06 1.09
CA THR A 3 -18.69 -14.86 1.58
C THR A 3 -17.82 -14.25 0.49
N LEU A 4 -17.07 -13.23 0.84
CA LEU A 4 -16.00 -12.67 0.04
C LEU A 4 -14.66 -13.06 0.68
N VAL A 5 -13.85 -13.81 -0.05
CA VAL A 5 -12.49 -14.20 0.35
C VAL A 5 -11.52 -13.40 -0.51
N VAL A 6 -10.69 -12.58 0.14
CA VAL A 6 -9.73 -11.73 -0.57
C VAL A 6 -8.30 -12.10 -0.19
N ARG A 7 -7.48 -12.35 -1.19
CA ARG A 7 -6.02 -12.48 -1.07
C ARG A 7 -5.38 -11.22 -1.67
N PRO A 8 -5.01 -10.25 -0.85
CA PRO A 8 -4.38 -9.02 -1.32
C PRO A 8 -2.95 -9.29 -1.78
N LEU A 9 -2.56 -8.76 -2.94
CA LEU A 9 -1.25 -8.97 -3.55
C LEU A 9 -0.32 -7.76 -3.40
N GLY A 10 0.95 -7.99 -3.68
CA GLY A 10 2.00 -6.97 -3.73
C GLY A 10 2.47 -6.51 -2.35
N GLY A 11 3.04 -5.31 -2.32
CA GLY A 11 3.56 -4.70 -1.10
C GLY A 11 2.47 -4.09 -0.21
N LEU A 12 2.89 -3.48 0.90
CA LEU A 12 2.03 -3.00 1.98
C LEU A 12 0.84 -2.15 1.50
N ALA A 13 1.08 -1.06 0.80
CA ALA A 13 0.02 -0.14 0.37
C ALA A 13 -0.94 -0.76 -0.65
N ASN A 14 -0.46 -1.63 -1.53
CA ASN A 14 -1.31 -2.40 -2.44
C ASN A 14 -2.28 -3.30 -1.68
N ARG A 15 -1.78 -4.01 -0.66
CA ARG A 15 -2.65 -4.85 0.18
C ARG A 15 -3.63 -4.03 0.99
N MET A 16 -3.23 -2.88 1.52
CA MET A 16 -4.12 -1.99 2.25
C MET A 16 -5.29 -1.55 1.38
N ARG A 17 -5.04 -1.02 0.17
CA ARG A 17 -6.12 -0.55 -0.72
C ARG A 17 -7.08 -1.68 -1.14
N ALA A 18 -6.56 -2.88 -1.39
CA ALA A 18 -7.40 -4.04 -1.73
C ALA A 18 -8.30 -4.48 -0.55
N ILE A 19 -7.77 -4.48 0.68
CA ILE A 19 -8.53 -4.82 1.89
C ILE A 19 -9.59 -3.76 2.19
N GLU A 20 -9.26 -2.47 2.05
CA GLU A 20 -10.20 -1.38 2.29
C GLU A 20 -11.37 -1.43 1.30
N ALA A 21 -11.06 -1.62 0.00
CA ALA A 21 -12.07 -1.84 -1.02
C ALA A 21 -12.98 -3.03 -0.68
N ALA A 22 -12.38 -4.16 -0.26
CA ALA A 22 -13.10 -5.37 0.13
C ALA A 22 -13.99 -5.13 1.37
N SER A 23 -13.51 -4.37 2.35
CA SER A 23 -14.25 -4.08 3.58
C SER A 23 -15.50 -3.24 3.31
N ILE A 24 -15.37 -2.21 2.49
CA ILE A 24 -16.51 -1.36 2.08
C ILE A 24 -17.50 -2.17 1.25
N TYR A 25 -17.00 -2.91 0.28
CA TYR A 25 -17.83 -3.77 -0.57
C TYR A 25 -18.60 -4.81 0.25
N ALA A 26 -17.91 -5.55 1.13
CA ALA A 26 -18.53 -6.56 1.98
C ALA A 26 -19.60 -5.97 2.89
N LYS A 27 -19.37 -4.77 3.45
CA LYS A 27 -20.36 -4.05 4.27
C LYS A 27 -21.58 -3.63 3.45
N LYS A 28 -21.40 -3.05 2.25
CA LYS A 28 -22.51 -2.62 1.38
C LYS A 28 -23.41 -3.79 1.00
N PHE A 29 -22.83 -4.95 0.70
CA PHE A 29 -23.57 -6.12 0.22
C PHE A 29 -23.82 -7.19 1.30
N THR A 30 -23.60 -6.86 2.56
CA THR A 30 -23.85 -7.74 3.72
C THR A 30 -23.19 -9.11 3.56
N ALA A 31 -21.91 -9.09 3.15
CA ALA A 31 -21.12 -10.29 2.96
C ALA A 31 -20.16 -10.55 4.12
N ARG A 32 -19.94 -11.82 4.44
CA ARG A 32 -18.84 -12.21 5.33
C ARG A 32 -17.51 -11.98 4.63
N LEU A 33 -16.60 -11.21 5.25
CA LEU A 33 -15.27 -10.92 4.71
C LEU A 33 -14.21 -11.80 5.36
N ILE A 34 -13.42 -12.47 4.52
CA ILE A 34 -12.24 -13.24 4.93
C ILE A 34 -11.05 -12.72 4.13
N ILE A 35 -9.99 -12.31 4.84
CA ILE A 35 -8.72 -11.90 4.23
C ILE A 35 -7.70 -13.02 4.40
N ILE A 36 -7.11 -13.46 3.30
CA ILE A 36 -5.96 -14.36 3.29
C ILE A 36 -4.71 -13.49 3.24
N TRP A 37 -4.12 -13.23 4.39
CA TRP A 37 -2.90 -12.44 4.50
C TRP A 37 -1.68 -13.32 4.38
N GLU A 38 -0.90 -13.10 3.34
CA GLU A 38 0.28 -13.89 3.03
C GLU A 38 1.56 -13.20 3.50
N LYS A 39 2.31 -13.86 4.39
CA LYS A 39 3.68 -13.48 4.72
C LYS A 39 4.61 -14.06 3.67
N ASN A 40 5.23 -13.20 2.85
CA ASN A 40 6.08 -13.59 1.72
C ASN A 40 7.23 -12.58 1.50
N GLU A 41 7.98 -12.75 0.41
CA GLU A 41 9.09 -11.88 0.03
C GLU A 41 8.70 -10.42 -0.23
N PHE A 42 7.43 -10.13 -0.54
CA PHE A 42 6.92 -8.77 -0.76
C PHE A 42 6.46 -8.10 0.52
N LEU A 43 6.15 -8.89 1.56
CA LEU A 43 5.69 -8.40 2.86
C LEU A 43 5.92 -9.44 3.96
N PHE A 44 6.96 -9.24 4.77
CA PHE A 44 7.40 -10.18 5.79
C PHE A 44 6.85 -9.87 7.19
N ALA A 45 5.57 -9.58 7.28
CA ALA A 45 4.87 -9.38 8.56
C ALA A 45 3.49 -10.03 8.53
N THR A 46 2.95 -10.45 9.69
CA THR A 46 1.56 -10.86 9.81
C THR A 46 0.65 -9.63 9.87
N PHE A 47 -0.64 -9.83 9.63
CA PHE A 47 -1.61 -8.73 9.70
C PHE A 47 -1.63 -8.07 11.09
N GLU A 48 -1.62 -8.88 12.14
CA GLU A 48 -1.68 -8.43 13.54
C GLU A 48 -0.40 -7.71 13.99
N GLN A 49 0.74 -7.91 13.30
CA GLN A 49 1.95 -7.12 13.52
C GLN A 49 1.83 -5.71 12.94
N CYS A 50 0.97 -5.53 11.95
CA CYS A 50 0.80 -4.29 11.20
C CYS A 50 -0.39 -3.44 11.68
N PHE A 51 -1.54 -4.09 11.92
CA PHE A 51 -2.82 -3.40 12.08
C PHE A 51 -3.58 -3.85 13.32
N GLU A 52 -4.44 -2.96 13.82
CA GLU A 52 -5.44 -3.31 14.82
C GLU A 52 -6.54 -4.18 14.19
N PRO A 53 -7.25 -4.99 15.00
CA PRO A 53 -8.38 -5.78 14.51
C PRO A 53 -9.45 -4.90 13.86
N VAL A 54 -10.04 -5.41 12.78
CA VAL A 54 -11.15 -4.72 12.08
C VAL A 54 -12.44 -5.49 12.27
N ASN A 55 -13.46 -4.84 12.78
CA ASN A 55 -14.76 -5.45 13.01
C ASN A 55 -15.38 -5.96 11.71
N GLY A 56 -15.91 -7.18 11.73
CA GLY A 56 -16.54 -7.81 10.57
C GLY A 56 -15.56 -8.43 9.56
N MET A 57 -14.24 -8.40 9.82
CA MET A 57 -13.22 -8.98 8.98
C MET A 57 -12.51 -10.14 9.71
N LYS A 58 -12.50 -11.33 9.10
CA LYS A 58 -11.67 -12.45 9.55
C LYS A 58 -10.38 -12.47 8.77
N VAL A 59 -9.23 -12.50 9.45
CA VAL A 59 -7.91 -12.63 8.81
C VAL A 59 -7.36 -14.05 9.04
N ILE A 60 -6.81 -14.62 7.98
CA ILE A 60 -6.09 -15.90 7.99
C ILE A 60 -4.67 -15.61 7.49
N ASN A 61 -3.69 -15.70 8.39
CA ASN A 61 -2.30 -15.55 8.00
C ASN A 61 -1.74 -16.84 7.40
N ILE A 62 -1.10 -16.74 6.25
CA ILE A 62 -0.41 -17.84 5.57
C ILE A 62 1.07 -17.47 5.45
N ASN A 63 1.95 -18.40 5.81
CA ASN A 63 3.39 -18.24 5.61
C ASN A 63 3.83 -19.07 4.40
N THR A 64 4.19 -18.42 3.30
CA THR A 64 4.60 -19.09 2.05
C THR A 64 6.13 -19.10 1.83
N LEU A 65 6.90 -18.48 2.70
CA LEU A 65 8.36 -18.39 2.58
C LEU A 65 9.07 -19.74 2.60
N GLY A 66 8.67 -20.64 3.51
CA GLY A 66 9.23 -21.99 3.59
C GLY A 66 8.84 -22.86 2.39
N ILE A 67 7.68 -22.60 1.81
CA ILE A 67 7.18 -23.33 0.63
C ILE A 67 7.93 -22.87 -0.63
N GLY A 68 8.21 -21.58 -0.77
CA GLY A 68 8.88 -21.01 -1.96
C GLY A 68 10.32 -21.46 -2.15
N LEU A 69 11.10 -21.59 -1.07
CA LEU A 69 12.50 -22.03 -1.13
C LEU A 69 12.63 -23.54 -1.38
N TYR A 70 11.77 -24.34 -0.79
CA TYR A 70 11.81 -25.80 -0.92
C TYR A 70 11.29 -26.30 -2.27
N PHE A 71 10.39 -25.54 -2.93
CA PHE A 71 9.62 -25.99 -4.09
C PHE A 71 9.86 -25.21 -5.39
N ARG A 72 10.97 -24.51 -5.56
CA ARG A 72 11.27 -23.89 -6.87
C ARG A 72 11.15 -24.87 -8.05
N ALA A 73 11.56 -26.11 -7.85
CA ALA A 73 11.43 -27.17 -8.85
C ALA A 73 10.00 -27.79 -8.97
N LYS A 74 9.19 -27.71 -7.90
CA LYS A 74 7.83 -28.27 -7.84
C LYS A 74 6.72 -27.21 -7.89
N ARG A 75 7.05 -25.95 -8.18
CA ARG A 75 6.11 -24.81 -8.21
C ARG A 75 4.92 -25.06 -9.13
N LYS A 76 5.11 -25.74 -10.26
CA LYS A 76 4.02 -26.10 -11.18
C LYS A 76 2.99 -27.04 -10.54
N ILE A 77 3.43 -28.09 -9.86
CA ILE A 77 2.55 -29.09 -9.24
C ILE A 77 1.74 -28.47 -8.10
N LEU A 78 2.39 -27.65 -7.27
CA LEU A 78 1.71 -26.92 -6.19
C LEU A 78 0.70 -25.90 -6.73
N ASN A 79 1.03 -25.17 -7.79
CA ASN A 79 0.09 -24.24 -8.41
C ASN A 79 -1.12 -24.98 -8.99
N ILE A 80 -0.93 -26.17 -9.58
CA ILE A 80 -2.04 -27.02 -10.06
C ILE A 80 -2.89 -27.48 -8.88
N PHE A 81 -2.28 -27.95 -7.80
CA PHE A 81 -3.00 -28.38 -6.60
C PHE A 81 -3.78 -27.22 -5.95
N PHE A 82 -3.16 -26.05 -5.75
CA PHE A 82 -3.85 -24.88 -5.22
C PHE A 82 -4.96 -24.38 -6.16
N SER A 83 -4.73 -24.38 -7.47
CA SER A 83 -5.77 -24.03 -8.45
C SER A 83 -6.94 -25.01 -8.42
N TRP A 84 -6.68 -26.31 -8.23
CA TRP A 84 -7.73 -27.31 -8.05
C TRP A 84 -8.48 -27.11 -6.74
N LEU A 85 -7.77 -26.85 -5.63
CA LEU A 85 -8.36 -26.56 -4.32
C LEU A 85 -9.23 -25.29 -4.37
N GLU A 86 -8.76 -24.24 -5.03
CA GLU A 86 -9.54 -23.01 -5.26
C GLU A 86 -10.82 -23.31 -6.06
N LYS A 87 -10.76 -24.22 -7.04
CA LYS A 87 -11.94 -24.66 -7.80
C LYS A 87 -12.97 -25.39 -6.94
N LEU A 88 -12.50 -26.14 -5.95
CA LEU A 88 -13.36 -26.88 -5.04
C LEU A 88 -13.99 -25.98 -3.97
N LEU A 89 -13.26 -24.98 -3.49
CA LEU A 89 -13.66 -24.14 -2.35
C LEU A 89 -14.47 -22.91 -2.76
N PHE A 90 -14.29 -22.41 -3.99
CA PHE A 90 -14.83 -21.12 -4.41
C PHE A 90 -15.67 -21.24 -5.68
N ASP A 91 -16.90 -20.75 -5.62
CA ASP A 91 -17.82 -20.75 -6.76
C ASP A 91 -17.39 -19.79 -7.87
N ILE A 92 -16.88 -18.62 -7.47
CA ILE A 92 -16.40 -17.57 -8.39
C ILE A 92 -14.97 -17.18 -7.99
N ARG A 93 -14.10 -17.06 -8.98
CA ARG A 93 -12.69 -16.69 -8.78
C ARG A 93 -12.31 -15.57 -9.71
N LEU A 94 -11.77 -14.50 -9.11
CA LEU A 94 -11.39 -13.27 -9.79
C LEU A 94 -9.92 -12.96 -9.49
N TYR A 95 -9.20 -12.61 -10.52
CA TYR A 95 -7.77 -12.31 -10.47
C TYR A 95 -7.50 -10.91 -11.04
N ASP A 96 -6.33 -10.36 -10.79
CA ASP A 96 -5.91 -9.04 -11.29
C ASP A 96 -6.14 -8.87 -12.79
N THR A 97 -5.89 -9.92 -13.60
CA THR A 97 -6.14 -9.92 -15.05
C THR A 97 -7.60 -9.69 -15.41
N THR A 98 -8.51 -10.13 -14.56
CA THR A 98 -9.95 -9.89 -14.74
C THR A 98 -10.32 -8.50 -14.22
N ILE A 99 -9.79 -8.13 -13.05
CA ILE A 99 -10.14 -6.88 -12.36
C ILE A 99 -9.70 -5.65 -13.14
N ILE A 100 -8.51 -5.68 -13.73
CA ILE A 100 -7.99 -4.55 -14.48
C ILE A 100 -8.91 -4.09 -15.61
N ASN A 101 -9.68 -5.00 -16.20
CA ASN A 101 -10.65 -4.68 -17.26
C ASN A 101 -11.85 -3.86 -16.77
N TYR A 102 -12.06 -3.80 -15.44
CA TYR A 102 -13.13 -3.04 -14.80
C TYR A 102 -12.65 -1.75 -14.12
N LEU A 103 -11.36 -1.45 -14.25
CA LEU A 103 -10.77 -0.21 -13.79
C LEU A 103 -10.67 0.81 -14.93
N ASN A 104 -10.55 2.08 -14.57
CA ASN A 104 -10.19 3.14 -15.52
C ASN A 104 -8.72 3.00 -15.96
N ALA A 105 -8.31 3.77 -16.95
CA ALA A 105 -6.93 3.77 -17.45
C ALA A 105 -5.90 4.14 -16.36
N ASP A 106 -6.28 4.96 -15.39
CA ASP A 106 -5.49 5.33 -14.22
C ASP A 106 -5.56 4.30 -13.07
N LYS A 107 -6.17 3.15 -13.32
CA LYS A 107 -6.40 2.06 -12.36
C LYS A 107 -7.31 2.42 -11.18
N THR A 108 -8.10 3.48 -11.29
CA THR A 108 -9.16 3.80 -10.32
C THR A 108 -10.39 2.94 -10.57
N PRO A 109 -11.18 2.62 -9.52
CA PRO A 109 -12.40 1.85 -9.70
C PRO A 109 -13.42 2.65 -10.51
N ARG A 110 -14.06 2.01 -11.50
CA ARG A 110 -15.20 2.59 -12.19
C ARG A 110 -16.42 2.60 -11.26
N PRO A 111 -17.30 3.60 -11.40
CA PRO A 111 -18.57 3.56 -10.67
C PRO A 111 -19.36 2.33 -11.13
N GLU A 112 -19.68 1.53 -10.26
CA GLU A 112 -20.67 0.52 -9.93
C GLU A 112 -21.28 -0.46 -10.94
N GLU A 113 -21.34 -0.25 -12.26
CA GLU A 113 -22.55 -0.74 -12.92
C GLU A 113 -22.61 -2.20 -13.40
N THR A 114 -21.53 -2.91 -13.63
CA THR A 114 -21.70 -4.24 -14.26
C THR A 114 -21.02 -5.40 -13.56
N PHE A 115 -19.79 -5.19 -13.11
CA PHE A 115 -19.00 -6.28 -12.56
C PHE A 115 -19.51 -6.75 -11.20
N PHE A 116 -19.89 -5.78 -10.35
CA PHE A 116 -20.29 -6.06 -8.98
C PHE A 116 -21.73 -6.53 -8.87
N GLU A 117 -22.62 -6.15 -9.78
CA GLU A 117 -23.99 -6.65 -9.81
C GLU A 117 -24.04 -8.16 -10.04
N ILE A 118 -23.21 -8.68 -10.96
CA ILE A 118 -23.14 -10.12 -11.24
C ILE A 118 -22.69 -10.90 -9.99
N ILE A 119 -21.75 -10.33 -9.21
CA ILE A 119 -21.27 -10.97 -7.99
C ILE A 119 -22.26 -10.84 -6.83
N THR A 120 -22.97 -9.71 -6.73
CA THR A 120 -23.93 -9.46 -5.64
C THR A 120 -25.21 -10.28 -5.74
N GLN A 121 -25.64 -10.61 -6.93
CA GLN A 121 -26.85 -11.41 -7.17
C GLN A 121 -26.69 -12.90 -6.84
N THR A 122 -25.50 -13.34 -6.49
CA THR A 122 -25.22 -14.76 -6.23
C THR A 122 -25.07 -15.06 -4.74
N ASN A 123 -25.75 -16.11 -4.26
CA ASN A 123 -25.53 -16.69 -2.92
C ASN A 123 -24.24 -17.52 -2.85
N LYS A 124 -23.18 -17.09 -3.54
CA LYS A 124 -21.96 -17.86 -3.77
C LYS A 124 -20.79 -17.34 -2.95
N THR A 125 -19.79 -18.18 -2.76
CA THR A 125 -18.49 -17.80 -2.22
C THR A 125 -17.60 -17.29 -3.33
N VAL A 126 -17.15 -16.03 -3.19
CA VAL A 126 -16.30 -15.34 -4.17
C VAL A 126 -14.88 -15.27 -3.64
N TYR A 127 -13.92 -15.76 -4.42
CA TYR A 127 -12.49 -15.56 -4.20
C TYR A 127 -11.97 -14.43 -5.09
N LEU A 128 -11.25 -13.50 -4.49
CA LEU A 128 -10.67 -12.36 -5.16
C LEU A 128 -9.18 -12.26 -4.84
N GLN A 129 -8.33 -12.30 -5.85
CA GLN A 129 -6.90 -12.10 -5.72
C GLN A 129 -6.49 -10.84 -6.47
N THR A 130 -6.10 -9.78 -5.74
CA THR A 130 -5.85 -8.48 -6.36
C THR A 130 -4.86 -7.60 -5.58
N CYS A 131 -4.17 -6.73 -6.31
CA CYS A 131 -3.40 -5.60 -5.78
C CYS A 131 -4.12 -4.26 -5.98
N TYR A 132 -5.29 -4.22 -6.60
CA TYR A 132 -6.01 -3.01 -6.95
C TYR A 132 -7.09 -2.63 -5.94
N GLU A 133 -7.39 -1.32 -5.88
CA GLU A 133 -8.61 -0.80 -5.28
C GLU A 133 -9.77 -1.06 -6.25
N PHE A 134 -10.39 -2.22 -6.13
CA PHE A 134 -11.43 -2.66 -7.07
C PHE A 134 -12.82 -2.07 -6.78
N TYR A 135 -12.98 -1.42 -5.63
CA TYR A 135 -14.20 -0.75 -5.20
C TYR A 135 -13.85 0.55 -4.48
N PRO A 136 -14.58 1.66 -4.72
CA PRO A 136 -14.26 2.95 -4.12
C PRO A 136 -14.16 2.91 -2.59
N SER A 137 -13.07 3.40 -2.08
CA SER A 137 -12.74 3.42 -0.67
C SER A 137 -12.21 4.81 -0.26
N PRO A 138 -13.10 5.78 -0.03
CA PRO A 138 -12.73 7.19 0.08
C PRO A 138 -11.94 7.51 1.37
N LYS A 139 -12.01 6.64 2.37
CA LYS A 139 -11.30 6.82 3.65
C LYS A 139 -10.54 5.55 3.99
N SER A 140 -9.38 5.71 4.64
CA SER A 140 -8.67 4.58 5.18
C SER A 140 -9.41 3.96 6.36
N LEU A 141 -9.52 2.63 6.34
CA LEU A 141 -10.20 1.83 7.37
C LEU A 141 -9.22 1.07 8.25
N LEU A 142 -8.00 0.84 7.75
CA LEU A 142 -6.98 0.09 8.48
C LEU A 142 -6.26 0.99 9.46
N LEU A 143 -6.40 0.65 10.75
CA LEU A 143 -5.68 1.34 11.81
C LEU A 143 -4.35 0.66 12.07
N ILE A 144 -3.26 1.35 11.83
CA ILE A 144 -1.90 0.87 12.16
C ILE A 144 -1.80 0.61 13.67
N LYS A 145 -1.07 -0.42 14.09
CA LYS A 145 -0.85 -0.78 15.50
C LYS A 145 -0.44 0.43 16.33
N LYS A 146 -0.98 0.50 17.55
CA LYS A 146 -0.77 1.62 18.49
C LYS A 146 0.71 1.89 18.73
N ASN A 147 1.50 0.87 19.02
CA ASN A 147 2.94 0.99 19.27
C ASN A 147 3.72 1.52 18.06
N ILE A 148 3.29 1.24 16.83
CA ILE A 148 3.90 1.76 15.61
C ILE A 148 3.55 3.24 15.44
N ARG A 149 2.28 3.60 15.70
CA ARG A 149 1.83 5.00 15.66
C ARG A 149 2.53 5.85 16.72
N GLU A 150 2.73 5.32 17.93
CA GLU A 150 3.46 6.01 19.00
C GLU A 150 4.91 6.31 18.60
N LYS A 151 5.62 5.34 17.99
CA LYS A 151 6.96 5.58 17.42
C LYS A 151 6.97 6.72 16.40
N ALA A 152 6.00 6.74 15.51
CA ALA A 152 5.88 7.82 14.52
C ALA A 152 5.56 9.17 15.17
N ILE A 153 4.68 9.20 16.16
CA ILE A 153 4.31 10.42 16.90
C ILE A 153 5.53 11.01 17.60
N THR A 154 6.27 10.21 18.38
CA THR A 154 7.51 10.66 19.05
C THR A 154 8.53 11.24 18.07
N MET A 155 8.64 10.65 16.89
CA MET A 155 9.53 11.17 15.84
C MET A 155 9.06 12.51 15.28
N LEU A 156 7.74 12.74 15.23
CA LEU A 156 7.16 13.97 14.70
C LEU A 156 7.08 15.10 15.75
N GLU A 157 7.13 14.81 17.05
CA GLU A 157 7.02 15.79 18.13
C GLU A 157 7.90 17.04 17.95
N PRO A 158 9.17 16.96 17.46
CA PRO A 158 10.00 18.14 17.21
C PRO A 158 9.58 18.95 15.97
N HIS A 159 8.57 18.48 15.21
CA HIS A 159 8.23 19.03 13.89
C HIS A 159 6.74 19.34 13.78
N ASN A 160 6.35 20.59 14.07
CA ASN A 160 4.93 21.01 14.07
C ASN A 160 4.28 20.97 12.67
N GLU A 161 4.99 21.45 11.65
CA GLU A 161 4.53 21.49 10.26
C GLU A 161 5.64 21.09 9.32
N PHE A 162 5.34 20.19 8.39
CA PHE A 162 6.30 19.70 7.42
C PHE A 162 5.60 19.23 6.13
N ILE A 163 6.39 19.12 5.08
CA ILE A 163 6.00 18.52 3.80
C ILE A 163 6.52 17.09 3.77
N GLY A 164 5.66 16.14 3.43
CA GLY A 164 6.05 14.76 3.17
C GLY A 164 6.65 14.63 1.77
N VAL A 165 7.76 13.92 1.64
CA VAL A 165 8.41 13.65 0.36
C VAL A 165 8.65 12.15 0.26
N HIS A 166 7.97 11.50 -0.70
CA HIS A 166 8.12 10.07 -0.91
C HIS A 166 8.74 9.80 -2.27
N ILE A 167 9.97 9.28 -2.28
CA ILE A 167 10.77 9.02 -3.49
C ILE A 167 11.00 7.52 -3.64
N ARG A 168 10.46 6.94 -4.74
CA ARG A 168 10.60 5.52 -5.08
C ARG A 168 11.73 5.30 -6.06
N ARG A 169 12.70 4.37 -5.74
CA ARG A 169 13.92 4.19 -6.54
C ARG A 169 14.33 2.74 -6.83
N THR A 170 13.81 1.74 -6.10
CA THR A 170 14.38 0.39 -6.20
C THR A 170 13.73 -0.51 -7.24
N ASP A 171 12.41 -0.58 -7.33
CA ASP A 171 11.70 -1.61 -8.09
C ASP A 171 10.63 -1.09 -9.06
N ASN A 172 10.29 0.19 -9.03
CA ASN A 172 9.33 0.78 -9.94
C ASN A 172 10.04 1.62 -11.02
N LEU A 173 10.39 0.97 -12.15
CA LEU A 173 11.09 1.62 -13.25
C LEU A 173 10.32 2.83 -13.82
N GLN A 174 9.00 2.77 -13.86
CA GLN A 174 8.18 3.90 -14.31
C GLN A 174 8.25 5.08 -13.35
N ALA A 175 8.26 4.82 -12.03
CA ALA A 175 8.44 5.87 -11.04
C ALA A 175 9.82 6.52 -11.12
N ILE A 176 10.86 5.72 -11.40
CA ILE A 176 12.24 6.21 -11.56
C ILE A 176 12.34 7.13 -12.77
N ASP A 177 11.80 6.70 -13.91
CA ASP A 177 11.87 7.46 -15.16
C ASP A 177 11.01 8.73 -15.13
N LYS A 178 9.74 8.60 -14.72
CA LYS A 178 8.77 9.71 -14.75
C LYS A 178 8.92 10.71 -13.60
N SER A 179 9.49 10.28 -12.47
CA SER A 179 9.67 11.12 -11.27
C SER A 179 11.15 11.19 -10.87
N PRO A 180 12.05 11.74 -11.69
CA PRO A 180 13.46 11.88 -11.33
C PRO A 180 13.64 12.73 -10.07
N THR A 181 14.76 12.50 -9.36
CA THR A 181 15.04 13.16 -8.06
C THR A 181 15.13 14.68 -8.21
N GLU A 182 15.58 15.16 -9.35
CA GLU A 182 15.72 16.57 -9.68
C GLU A 182 14.40 17.33 -9.55
N LEU A 183 13.27 16.74 -9.97
CA LEU A 183 11.95 17.38 -9.81
C LEU A 183 11.58 17.60 -8.36
N PHE A 184 11.94 16.66 -7.47
CA PHE A 184 11.73 16.84 -6.03
C PHE A 184 12.62 17.95 -5.49
N ILE A 185 13.90 18.00 -5.90
CA ILE A 185 14.85 19.04 -5.48
C ILE A 185 14.38 20.42 -5.95
N GLU A 186 13.97 20.56 -7.21
CA GLU A 186 13.42 21.82 -7.74
C GLU A 186 12.20 22.28 -6.95
N LYS A 187 11.26 21.37 -6.68
CA LYS A 187 10.06 21.68 -5.91
C LYS A 187 10.38 22.07 -4.45
N MET A 188 11.26 21.33 -3.80
CA MET A 188 11.70 21.63 -2.44
C MET A 188 12.39 22.99 -2.37
N ASN A 189 13.25 23.31 -3.34
CA ASN A 189 13.90 24.63 -3.43
C ASN A 189 12.89 25.77 -3.61
N ALA A 190 11.92 25.59 -4.52
CA ALA A 190 10.85 26.59 -4.70
C ALA A 190 10.02 26.80 -3.42
N MET A 191 9.75 25.74 -2.66
CA MET A 191 9.06 25.84 -1.37
C MET A 191 9.90 26.55 -0.31
N LEU A 192 11.21 26.32 -0.27
CA LEU A 192 12.13 27.02 0.64
C LEU A 192 12.30 28.51 0.29
N GLN A 193 12.27 28.87 -1.01
CA GLN A 193 12.25 30.28 -1.44
C GLN A 193 11.00 31.00 -0.93
N GLN A 194 9.84 30.34 -0.97
CA GLN A 194 8.59 30.92 -0.48
C GLN A 194 8.53 30.95 1.07
N ARG A 195 9.01 29.90 1.74
CA ARG A 195 9.01 29.77 3.20
C ARG A 195 10.31 29.12 3.67
N PRO A 196 11.34 29.89 4.04
CA PRO A 196 12.65 29.38 4.43
C PRO A 196 12.66 28.43 5.65
N THR A 197 11.59 28.46 6.46
CA THR A 197 11.44 27.58 7.64
C THR A 197 10.83 26.22 7.33
N THR A 198 10.45 25.96 6.06
CA THR A 198 9.85 24.68 5.65
C THR A 198 10.76 23.51 6.00
N LYS A 199 10.18 22.47 6.58
CA LYS A 199 10.83 21.18 6.85
C LYS A 199 10.24 20.09 5.98
N PHE A 200 11.05 19.05 5.69
CA PHE A 200 10.67 17.96 4.84
C PHE A 200 10.90 16.62 5.54
N TYR A 201 9.85 15.82 5.63
CA TYR A 201 9.96 14.41 6.02
C TYR A 201 10.25 13.57 4.78
N ILE A 202 11.40 12.90 4.75
CA ILE A 202 11.80 12.07 3.61
C ILE A 202 11.53 10.60 3.89
N SER A 203 10.76 9.97 3.01
CA SER A 203 10.58 8.53 2.92
C SER A 203 11.07 8.06 1.55
N THR A 204 12.07 7.22 1.51
CA THR A 204 12.64 6.67 0.26
C THR A 204 13.19 5.26 0.53
N ASP A 205 13.15 4.43 -0.49
CA ASP A 205 13.74 3.08 -0.51
C ASP A 205 15.22 3.06 -0.98
N SER A 206 15.84 4.25 -1.13
CA SER A 206 17.26 4.42 -1.51
C SER A 206 18.01 5.22 -0.46
N GLU A 207 19.00 4.58 0.16
CA GLU A 207 19.90 5.25 1.11
C GLU A 207 20.75 6.33 0.44
N GLU A 208 21.16 6.11 -0.81
CA GLU A 208 21.90 7.09 -1.61
C GLU A 208 21.11 8.40 -1.75
N ILE A 209 19.84 8.31 -2.16
CA ILE A 209 18.97 9.48 -2.30
C ILE A 209 18.75 10.18 -0.97
N LEU A 210 18.56 9.41 0.11
CA LEU A 210 18.41 10.00 1.44
C LEU A 210 19.64 10.80 1.85
N ASN A 211 20.84 10.22 1.68
CA ASN A 211 22.10 10.87 2.00
C ASN A 211 22.35 12.10 1.13
N HIS A 212 22.03 12.03 -0.15
CA HIS A 212 22.10 13.16 -1.06
C HIS A 212 21.21 14.32 -0.61
N LEU A 213 19.93 14.07 -0.30
CA LEU A 213 19.02 15.11 0.21
C LEU A 213 19.45 15.67 1.55
N LYS A 214 19.96 14.84 2.46
CA LYS A 214 20.53 15.31 3.75
C LYS A 214 21.74 16.23 3.53
N SER A 215 22.60 15.95 2.55
CA SER A 215 23.76 16.80 2.25
C SER A 215 23.36 18.19 1.75
N ILE A 216 22.28 18.27 0.94
CA ILE A 216 21.77 19.53 0.39
C ILE A 216 21.01 20.34 1.46
N TYR A 217 20.09 19.71 2.18
CA TYR A 217 19.08 20.38 3.00
C TYR A 217 19.37 20.38 4.50
N LYS A 218 20.36 19.59 4.95
CA LYS A 218 20.81 19.51 6.34
C LYS A 218 19.64 19.36 7.33
N GLU A 219 19.53 20.27 8.28
CA GLU A 219 18.48 20.28 9.33
C GLU A 219 17.06 20.56 8.83
N LYS A 220 16.89 20.92 7.56
CA LYS A 220 15.56 21.03 6.93
C LYS A 220 14.93 19.69 6.61
N VAL A 221 15.74 18.64 6.57
CA VAL A 221 15.31 17.28 6.23
C VAL A 221 15.39 16.40 7.46
N PHE A 222 14.33 15.64 7.70
CA PHE A 222 14.31 14.57 8.69
C PHE A 222 13.63 13.32 8.12
N THR A 223 13.88 12.17 8.72
CA THR A 223 13.40 10.87 8.24
C THR A 223 13.12 9.95 9.39
N GLY A 224 12.30 8.95 9.13
CA GLY A 224 12.02 7.86 10.04
C GLY A 224 13.13 6.82 10.12
N ALA A 225 12.75 5.59 10.05
CA ALA A 225 13.66 4.48 10.14
C ALA A 225 14.46 4.26 8.85
N VAL A 226 15.68 3.78 9.01
CA VAL A 226 16.70 3.63 7.96
C VAL A 226 16.58 2.32 7.19
N GLN A 227 15.66 1.41 7.54
CA GLN A 227 15.58 0.09 6.91
C GLN A 227 14.21 -0.16 6.27
N HIS A 228 14.19 -0.18 4.95
CA HIS A 228 13.00 -0.52 4.16
C HIS A 228 13.05 -1.94 3.57
N ALA A 229 13.65 -2.88 4.30
CA ALA A 229 13.78 -4.27 3.88
C ALA A 229 12.41 -4.97 3.95
N ARG A 230 11.76 -5.19 2.82
CA ARG A 230 10.45 -5.86 2.74
C ARG A 230 10.45 -7.30 3.24
N HIS A 231 11.63 -7.91 3.26
CA HIS A 231 11.87 -9.29 3.68
C HIS A 231 12.16 -9.43 5.18
N THR A 232 11.95 -8.37 5.97
CA THR A 232 12.03 -8.40 7.44
C THR A 232 10.80 -7.76 8.06
N THR A 233 10.41 -8.22 9.25
CA THR A 233 9.30 -7.64 10.00
C THR A 233 9.60 -6.20 10.38
N GLU A 234 10.83 -5.92 10.79
CA GLU A 234 11.32 -4.58 11.16
C GLU A 234 11.22 -3.61 10.01
N GLY A 235 11.57 -4.05 8.79
CA GLY A 235 11.45 -3.22 7.60
C GLY A 235 10.00 -2.89 7.24
N ILE A 236 9.07 -3.83 7.44
CA ILE A 236 7.64 -3.56 7.25
C ILE A 236 7.11 -2.61 8.33
N ILE A 237 7.53 -2.76 9.60
CA ILE A 237 7.17 -1.84 10.68
C ILE A 237 7.71 -0.43 10.38
N SER A 238 8.95 -0.33 9.89
CA SER A 238 9.55 0.95 9.47
C SER A 238 8.76 1.60 8.34
N ALA A 239 8.32 0.82 7.35
CA ALA A 239 7.46 1.34 6.28
C ALA A 239 6.09 1.83 6.80
N LEU A 240 5.53 1.19 7.84
CA LEU A 240 4.30 1.66 8.48
C LEU A 240 4.52 2.96 9.27
N VAL A 241 5.68 3.13 9.92
CA VAL A 241 6.06 4.40 10.55
C VAL A 241 6.12 5.50 9.49
N ASP A 242 6.80 5.26 8.38
CA ASP A 242 6.90 6.23 7.28
C ASP A 242 5.55 6.58 6.69
N LEU A 243 4.70 5.58 6.46
CA LEU A 243 3.35 5.77 5.95
C LEU A 243 2.53 6.67 6.88
N TYR A 244 2.63 6.42 8.19
CA TYR A 244 1.96 7.25 9.20
C TYR A 244 2.53 8.66 9.25
N CYS A 245 3.85 8.83 9.23
CA CYS A 245 4.49 10.15 9.22
C CYS A 245 4.07 10.96 7.98
N LEU A 246 4.11 10.36 6.79
CA LEU A 246 3.63 11.00 5.57
C LEU A 246 2.15 11.43 5.69
N SER A 247 1.32 10.62 6.32
CA SER A 247 -0.11 10.94 6.53
C SER A 247 -0.35 12.12 7.47
N LYS A 248 0.66 12.58 8.20
CA LYS A 248 0.60 13.74 9.12
C LYS A 248 1.19 15.02 8.52
N SER A 249 1.73 14.96 7.31
CA SER A 249 2.27 16.13 6.62
C SER A 249 1.16 17.09 6.15
N LYS A 250 1.53 18.32 5.84
CA LYS A 250 0.60 19.31 5.23
C LYS A 250 0.30 19.01 3.77
N LYS A 251 1.24 18.38 3.09
CA LYS A 251 1.18 17.99 1.67
C LYS A 251 2.21 16.90 1.44
N ILE A 252 1.92 16.01 0.49
CA ILE A 252 2.85 14.97 0.07
C ILE A 252 3.32 15.26 -1.36
N LEU A 253 4.63 15.25 -1.58
CA LEU A 253 5.26 15.15 -2.88
C LEU A 253 5.55 13.68 -3.12
N GLY A 254 4.88 13.06 -4.08
CA GLY A 254 4.93 11.61 -4.30
C GLY A 254 5.47 11.23 -5.67
N SER A 255 6.08 10.06 -5.79
CA SER A 255 6.51 9.49 -7.06
C SER A 255 5.32 9.00 -7.90
N PHE A 256 5.48 9.04 -9.21
CA PHE A 256 4.51 8.51 -10.18
C PHE A 256 4.14 7.05 -9.90
N ASP A 257 2.86 6.71 -10.06
CA ASP A 257 2.27 5.37 -9.85
C ASP A 257 2.69 4.69 -8.54
N SER A 258 2.82 5.47 -7.45
CA SER A 258 3.17 4.97 -6.13
C SER A 258 1.95 4.82 -5.24
N SER A 259 1.50 3.58 -5.05
CA SER A 259 0.43 3.26 -4.10
C SER A 259 0.75 3.68 -2.66
N PHE A 260 2.04 3.78 -2.30
CA PHE A 260 2.46 4.19 -0.97
C PHE A 260 2.13 5.67 -0.69
N SER A 261 2.47 6.57 -1.62
CA SER A 261 2.10 7.99 -1.52
C SER A 261 0.58 8.18 -1.51
N GLN A 262 -0.13 7.45 -2.38
CA GLN A 262 -1.60 7.49 -2.46
C GLN A 262 -2.25 7.04 -1.14
N MET A 263 -1.74 5.95 -0.55
CA MET A 263 -2.26 5.44 0.72
C MET A 263 -1.98 6.38 1.88
N ALA A 264 -0.79 6.99 1.95
CA ALA A 264 -0.46 7.99 2.96
C ALA A 264 -1.39 9.21 2.87
N ALA A 265 -1.60 9.71 1.66
CA ALA A 265 -2.51 10.83 1.40
C ALA A 265 -3.94 10.51 1.82
N LYS A 266 -4.44 9.34 1.46
CA LYS A 266 -5.76 8.83 1.84
C LYS A 266 -5.92 8.70 3.37
N MET A 267 -4.92 8.14 4.06
CA MET A 267 -4.94 7.98 5.52
C MET A 267 -5.03 9.31 6.26
N GLY A 268 -4.29 10.31 5.80
CA GLY A 268 -4.22 11.62 6.43
C GLY A 268 -5.23 12.63 5.91
N ASN A 269 -5.94 12.31 4.83
CA ASN A 269 -6.71 13.27 4.03
C ASN A 269 -5.83 14.47 3.62
N VAL A 270 -4.62 14.17 3.13
CA VAL A 270 -3.56 15.14 2.84
C VAL A 270 -3.46 15.33 1.32
N PRO A 271 -3.30 16.57 0.83
CA PRO A 271 -3.06 16.81 -0.60
C PRO A 271 -1.82 16.07 -1.11
N LEU A 272 -1.95 15.39 -2.24
CA LEU A 272 -0.88 14.68 -2.92
C LEU A 272 -0.56 15.36 -4.25
N GLU A 273 0.69 15.78 -4.41
CA GLU A 273 1.23 16.25 -5.69
C GLU A 273 2.17 15.17 -6.25
N ILE A 274 1.86 14.65 -7.42
CA ILE A 274 2.71 13.68 -8.11
C ILE A 274 3.80 14.43 -8.85
N MET A 275 5.04 14.16 -8.48
CA MET A 275 6.22 14.70 -9.13
C MET A 275 6.46 13.92 -10.42
N THR A 276 6.13 14.52 -11.56
CA THR A 276 6.28 13.87 -12.87
C THR A 276 6.77 14.84 -13.91
N LYS A 277 7.66 14.36 -14.82
CA LYS A 277 7.95 15.07 -16.05
C LYS A 277 6.63 15.29 -16.79
N ASN A 278 6.38 16.49 -17.23
CA ASN A 278 5.28 16.76 -18.15
C ASN A 278 5.45 15.86 -19.39
N ALA A 279 4.38 15.16 -19.75
CA ALA A 279 4.34 14.34 -20.96
C ALA A 279 4.35 15.23 -22.18
#